data_03a370100d8889fcbc1c80a7d9c6b2b6
#
_entry.id   03a370100d8889fcbc1c80a7d9c6b2b6
#
_cell.length_a   1.000
_cell.length_b   1.000
_cell.length_c   1.000
_cell.angle_alpha   90.00
_cell.angle_beta   90.00
_cell.angle_gamma   90.00
#
_symmetry.space_group_name_H-M   'P 1'
#
loop_
_entity.id
_entity.type
_entity.pdbx_description
1 polymer ?
#
loop_
_entity_poly.entity_id
_entity_poly.type
_entity_poly.pdbx_seq_one_letter_code
_entity_poly.pdbx_strand_id
1 'polypeptide(L)'
;MTHAILSKSIHIHRHQQHVKWSKQISPTQTINSGDIVHFDAMDGSNGQITKTSTESALSTFDIALADPAVGPVFVTGAEPGDVLEVEILDLKTTDWGWTAIFPNFGLLSDEFPNGVLKIWHLDPDQPYALFKEGIQIPKRPFLGIMGVAPGADGEFSMIPPLNTGGNIDCRYLTVGSKLYLPVQTPGALFSCGDGHIAQGDGEVCGTAIETPLKASLRLSILKNQPWITAPQFQTPPRTGGTHDADETLQVDKGEYATMGIDTDLLEAARKATRNLIEWLVRTKGLTPEEAYMLASVAGNLKIVEIVDMPNYAVAMSLPLNIFV
;
A
#
# COMPACT_ATOMS: atom_id res chain seq x y z
N MET A 1 11.38 -39.67 11.71
CA MET A 1 10.69 -38.73 12.61
C MET A 1 11.04 -37.35 12.12
N THR A 2 10.16 -36.78 11.29
CA THR A 2 10.27 -35.41 10.79
C THR A 2 9.85 -34.47 11.94
N HIS A 3 10.82 -33.82 12.55
CA HIS A 3 10.51 -32.71 13.46
C HIS A 3 9.84 -31.61 12.64
N ALA A 4 8.54 -31.45 12.84
CA ALA A 4 7.86 -30.22 12.45
C ALA A 4 8.53 -29.10 13.27
N ILE A 5 9.35 -28.29 12.62
CA ILE A 5 9.84 -27.04 13.18
C ILE A 5 8.58 -26.18 13.34
N LEU A 6 8.09 -26.04 14.57
CA LEU A 6 7.08 -25.05 14.92
C LEU A 6 7.64 -23.69 14.48
N SER A 7 7.14 -23.14 13.38
CA SER A 7 7.52 -21.80 12.95
C SER A 7 7.18 -20.84 14.08
N LYS A 8 8.20 -20.16 14.61
CA LYS A 8 8.05 -19.16 15.67
C LYS A 8 7.12 -18.07 15.11
N SER A 9 5.96 -17.88 15.72
CA SER A 9 5.07 -16.78 15.36
C SER A 9 5.74 -15.46 15.72
N ILE A 10 5.99 -14.61 14.72
CA ILE A 10 6.70 -13.33 14.87
C ILE A 10 5.64 -12.24 14.88
N HIS A 11 5.59 -11.46 15.97
CA HIS A 11 4.62 -10.39 16.16
C HIS A 11 5.31 -9.04 16.34
N ILE A 12 4.88 -8.04 15.60
CA ILE A 12 5.25 -6.64 15.76
C ILE A 12 4.03 -5.91 16.31
N HIS A 13 4.18 -5.35 17.51
CA HIS A 13 3.10 -4.72 18.23
C HIS A 13 3.04 -3.21 17.92
N ARG A 14 1.84 -2.62 18.01
CA ARG A 14 1.58 -1.20 17.71
C ARG A 14 2.46 -0.20 18.44
N HIS A 15 2.98 -0.52 19.63
CA HIS A 15 3.92 0.35 20.34
C HIS A 15 5.35 0.31 19.76
N GLN A 16 5.65 -0.61 18.84
CA GLN A 16 6.91 -0.72 18.12
C GLN A 16 6.80 0.05 16.79
N GLN A 17 6.43 1.30 16.85
CA GLN A 17 6.15 2.15 15.69
C GLN A 17 7.13 3.33 15.61
N HIS A 18 7.17 3.93 14.44
CA HIS A 18 7.90 5.16 14.15
C HIS A 18 7.05 6.06 13.24
N VAL A 19 7.39 7.36 13.23
CA VAL A 19 6.71 8.42 12.44
C VAL A 19 7.69 9.13 11.49
N LYS A 20 8.76 8.46 11.12
CA LYS A 20 9.75 8.90 10.13
C LYS A 20 10.36 7.68 9.46
N TRP A 21 10.64 7.77 8.17
CA TRP A 21 11.49 6.80 7.47
C TRP A 21 12.95 7.12 7.71
N SER A 22 13.73 6.14 8.16
CA SER A 22 15.19 6.26 8.28
C SER A 22 15.86 4.89 8.38
N LYS A 23 16.96 4.70 7.67
CA LYS A 23 17.79 3.50 7.81
C LYS A 23 18.53 3.39 9.16
N GLN A 24 18.47 4.45 9.98
CA GLN A 24 19.09 4.48 11.31
C GLN A 24 18.18 3.96 12.41
N ILE A 25 16.89 3.72 12.12
CA ILE A 25 15.96 3.13 13.09
C ILE A 25 16.36 1.68 13.33
N SER A 26 16.60 1.35 14.61
CA SER A 26 16.96 -0.01 15.00
C SER A 26 15.82 -0.98 14.71
N PRO A 27 16.08 -2.14 14.11
CA PRO A 27 15.04 -3.11 13.82
C PRO A 27 14.42 -3.68 15.10
N THR A 28 13.10 -3.83 15.09
CA THR A 28 12.34 -4.43 16.20
C THR A 28 12.50 -5.95 16.22
N GLN A 29 12.70 -6.56 15.05
CA GLN A 29 12.89 -7.98 14.84
C GLN A 29 13.83 -8.23 13.67
N THR A 30 14.54 -9.38 13.72
CA THR A 30 15.29 -9.95 12.59
C THR A 30 14.64 -11.26 12.19
N ILE A 31 14.40 -11.42 10.89
CA ILE A 31 13.73 -12.56 10.28
C ILE A 31 14.55 -13.14 9.13
N ASN A 32 14.15 -14.31 8.66
CA ASN A 32 14.69 -14.90 7.43
C ASN A 32 13.71 -14.67 6.26
N SER A 33 14.24 -14.70 5.03
CA SER A 33 13.42 -14.67 3.83
C SER A 33 12.39 -15.79 3.82
N GLY A 34 11.13 -15.48 3.59
CA GLY A 34 9.99 -16.40 3.59
C GLY A 34 9.24 -16.50 4.91
N ASP A 35 9.75 -15.90 5.98
CA ASP A 35 9.04 -15.88 7.26
C ASP A 35 7.74 -15.08 7.19
N ILE A 36 6.76 -15.49 8.01
CA ILE A 36 5.49 -14.79 8.19
C ILE A 36 5.57 -13.95 9.45
N VAL A 37 5.23 -12.68 9.31
CA VAL A 37 5.20 -11.69 10.39
C VAL A 37 3.78 -11.16 10.57
N HIS A 38 3.35 -11.07 11.83
CA HIS A 38 2.06 -10.51 12.20
C HIS A 38 2.26 -9.09 12.74
N PHE A 39 1.59 -8.13 12.12
CA PHE A 39 1.66 -6.72 12.48
C PHE A 39 0.33 -6.27 13.12
N ASP A 40 0.44 -5.47 14.17
CA ASP A 40 -0.70 -4.79 14.80
C ASP A 40 -0.56 -3.29 14.52
N ALA A 41 -1.15 -2.83 13.42
CA ALA A 41 -1.02 -1.47 12.91
C ALA A 41 -2.10 -0.54 13.46
N MET A 42 -1.74 0.72 13.68
CA MET A 42 -2.68 1.81 13.89
C MET A 42 -3.24 2.30 12.56
N ASP A 43 -4.29 3.09 12.62
CA ASP A 43 -4.78 3.94 11.53
C ASP A 43 -3.91 5.21 11.38
N GLY A 44 -4.12 5.98 10.31
CA GLY A 44 -3.37 7.20 10.01
C GLY A 44 -3.39 8.25 11.13
N SER A 45 -4.40 8.24 12.01
CA SER A 45 -4.43 9.19 13.13
C SER A 45 -3.47 8.88 14.27
N ASN A 46 -2.86 7.69 14.31
CA ASN A 46 -2.08 7.24 15.47
C ASN A 46 -2.84 7.30 16.80
N GLY A 47 -4.15 7.02 16.76
CA GLY A 47 -5.02 7.05 17.92
C GLY A 47 -5.46 8.44 18.38
N GLN A 48 -5.15 9.49 17.64
CA GLN A 48 -5.65 10.86 17.92
C GLN A 48 -7.16 10.96 17.65
N ILE A 49 -7.69 10.11 16.75
CA ILE A 49 -9.12 9.94 16.52
C ILE A 49 -9.56 8.60 17.10
N THR A 50 -10.70 8.58 17.77
CA THR A 50 -11.27 7.41 18.44
C THR A 50 -12.74 7.23 18.06
N LYS A 51 -13.36 6.10 18.44
CA LYS A 51 -14.79 5.85 18.23
C LYS A 51 -15.74 6.95 18.77
N THR A 52 -15.29 7.72 19.72
CA THR A 52 -16.09 8.76 20.40
C THR A 52 -15.63 10.18 20.07
N SER A 53 -14.66 10.32 19.18
CA SER A 53 -14.18 11.64 18.72
C SER A 53 -15.28 12.38 17.98
N THR A 54 -15.24 13.69 18.12
CA THR A 54 -16.07 14.65 17.39
C THR A 54 -15.16 15.52 16.49
N GLU A 55 -15.74 16.38 15.70
CA GLU A 55 -15.00 17.32 14.82
C GLU A 55 -13.93 18.14 15.57
N SER A 56 -14.12 18.35 16.89
CA SER A 56 -13.11 19.05 17.72
C SER A 56 -11.75 18.35 17.74
N ALA A 57 -11.68 17.03 17.52
CA ALA A 57 -10.42 16.30 17.44
C ALA A 57 -9.55 16.78 16.26
N LEU A 58 -10.17 17.24 15.17
CA LEU A 58 -9.44 17.74 14.00
C LEU A 58 -8.66 19.03 14.29
N SER A 59 -9.13 19.86 15.25
CA SER A 59 -8.46 21.10 15.62
C SER A 59 -7.22 20.89 16.49
N THR A 60 -7.07 19.73 17.10
CA THR A 60 -5.93 19.34 17.95
C THR A 60 -5.07 18.26 17.33
N PHE A 61 -5.37 17.88 16.07
CA PHE A 61 -4.64 16.85 15.36
C PHE A 61 -3.20 17.29 15.06
N ASP A 62 -2.23 16.49 15.51
CA ASP A 62 -0.81 16.71 15.24
C ASP A 62 -0.38 15.85 14.04
N ILE A 63 -0.22 16.49 12.90
CA ILE A 63 0.21 15.83 11.65
C ILE A 63 1.62 15.21 11.77
N ALA A 64 2.47 15.70 12.69
CA ALA A 64 3.79 15.11 12.88
C ALA A 64 3.76 13.71 13.52
N LEU A 65 2.64 13.33 14.10
CA LEU A 65 2.39 12.01 14.67
C LEU A 65 1.54 11.12 13.76
N ALA A 66 1.04 11.64 12.64
CA ALA A 66 0.21 10.90 11.70
C ALA A 66 1.01 9.81 10.97
N ASP A 67 0.28 8.88 10.40
CA ASP A 67 0.75 7.81 9.53
C ASP A 67 1.89 6.97 10.16
N PRO A 68 1.66 6.43 11.37
CA PRO A 68 2.67 5.61 12.04
C PRO A 68 2.87 4.28 11.33
N ALA A 69 4.11 3.87 11.16
CA ALA A 69 4.44 2.52 10.69
C ALA A 69 5.01 1.66 11.82
N VAL A 70 4.55 0.43 11.96
CA VAL A 70 5.08 -0.55 12.91
C VAL A 70 6.24 -1.33 12.29
N GLY A 71 7.33 -1.45 13.03
CA GLY A 71 8.60 -1.99 12.54
C GLY A 71 9.79 -1.17 13.06
N PRO A 72 10.92 -1.10 12.29
CA PRO A 72 11.17 -1.89 11.09
C PRO A 72 11.57 -3.33 11.39
N VAL A 73 11.37 -4.21 10.42
CA VAL A 73 11.82 -5.60 10.44
C VAL A 73 13.04 -5.76 9.55
N PHE A 74 14.11 -6.33 10.09
CA PHE A 74 15.32 -6.65 9.35
C PHE A 74 15.19 -8.03 8.70
N VAL A 75 15.34 -8.13 7.38
CA VAL A 75 15.30 -9.40 6.65
C VAL A 75 16.74 -9.85 6.36
N THR A 76 17.16 -10.95 6.97
CA THR A 76 18.53 -11.50 6.84
C THR A 76 18.88 -11.74 5.37
N GLY A 77 20.00 -11.15 4.94
CA GLY A 77 20.52 -11.30 3.58
C GLY A 77 19.90 -10.41 2.53
N ALA A 78 18.98 -9.49 2.87
CA ALA A 78 18.53 -8.46 1.95
C ALA A 78 19.62 -7.40 1.77
N GLU A 79 19.96 -7.09 0.52
CA GLU A 79 21.00 -6.15 0.15
C GLU A 79 20.49 -5.14 -0.90
N PRO A 80 21.08 -3.94 -0.98
CA PRO A 80 20.74 -2.99 -2.03
C PRO A 80 20.82 -3.62 -3.43
N GLY A 81 19.77 -3.41 -4.24
CA GLY A 81 19.60 -4.02 -5.57
C GLY A 81 18.81 -5.33 -5.55
N ASP A 82 18.44 -5.83 -4.38
CA ASP A 82 17.41 -6.87 -4.25
C ASP A 82 16.01 -6.23 -4.23
N VAL A 83 14.99 -7.07 -4.21
CA VAL A 83 13.59 -6.69 -4.00
C VAL A 83 13.03 -7.44 -2.81
N LEU A 84 12.30 -6.77 -1.95
CA LEU A 84 11.47 -7.39 -0.94
C LEU A 84 10.08 -7.66 -1.54
N GLU A 85 9.71 -8.93 -1.68
CA GLU A 85 8.34 -9.37 -1.96
C GLU A 85 7.57 -9.42 -0.64
N VAL A 86 6.47 -8.68 -0.56
CA VAL A 86 5.52 -8.68 0.55
C VAL A 86 4.23 -9.34 0.07
N GLU A 87 3.96 -10.56 0.51
CA GLU A 87 2.71 -11.27 0.22
C GLU A 87 1.70 -11.04 1.35
N ILE A 88 0.52 -10.52 1.02
CA ILE A 88 -0.54 -10.21 1.98
C ILE A 88 -1.39 -11.44 2.20
N LEU A 89 -1.25 -12.09 3.37
CA LEU A 89 -1.90 -13.35 3.68
C LEU A 89 -3.24 -13.17 4.40
N ASP A 90 -3.34 -12.17 5.29
CA ASP A 90 -4.56 -11.92 6.08
C ASP A 90 -4.59 -10.46 6.54
N LEU A 91 -5.79 -9.87 6.56
CA LEU A 91 -6.05 -8.52 7.03
C LEU A 91 -7.31 -8.54 7.88
N LYS A 92 -7.20 -8.08 9.14
CA LYS A 92 -8.31 -8.02 10.10
C LYS A 92 -8.49 -6.62 10.61
N THR A 93 -9.60 -6.01 10.24
CA THR A 93 -10.00 -4.66 10.66
C THR A 93 -10.69 -4.69 12.01
N THR A 94 -10.88 -3.53 12.61
CA THR A 94 -11.72 -3.37 13.82
C THR A 94 -13.19 -3.19 13.41
N ASP A 95 -14.07 -3.01 14.42
CA ASP A 95 -15.49 -2.78 14.27
C ASP A 95 -15.85 -1.29 14.08
N TRP A 96 -14.85 -0.45 13.80
CA TRP A 96 -15.04 0.97 13.59
C TRP A 96 -13.97 1.54 12.65
N GLY A 97 -14.25 2.72 12.16
CA GLY A 97 -13.30 3.51 11.38
C GLY A 97 -13.68 4.98 11.38
N TRP A 98 -12.91 5.80 10.70
CA TRP A 98 -13.20 7.20 10.54
C TRP A 98 -12.82 7.68 9.13
N THR A 99 -13.43 8.79 8.71
CA THR A 99 -13.05 9.55 7.50
C THR A 99 -13.20 11.01 7.85
N ALA A 100 -12.27 11.85 7.42
CA ALA A 100 -12.31 13.27 7.71
C ALA A 100 -11.99 14.13 6.48
N ILE A 101 -12.53 15.33 6.48
CA ILE A 101 -12.02 16.46 5.70
C ILE A 101 -11.20 17.29 6.68
N PHE A 102 -9.91 17.41 6.44
CA PHE A 102 -9.04 18.30 7.21
C PHE A 102 -8.92 19.66 6.53
N PRO A 103 -8.91 20.77 7.30
CA PRO A 103 -8.64 22.08 6.72
C PRO A 103 -7.28 22.13 6.02
N ASN A 104 -7.25 22.66 4.81
CA ASN A 104 -6.05 22.80 3.95
C ASN A 104 -5.41 21.46 3.50
N PHE A 105 -6.14 20.34 3.55
CA PHE A 105 -5.68 19.05 3.10
C PHE A 105 -6.73 18.38 2.20
N GLY A 106 -6.29 17.60 1.21
CA GLY A 106 -7.15 17.00 0.19
C GLY A 106 -7.17 17.78 -1.13
N LEU A 107 -7.67 17.15 -2.17
CA LEU A 107 -7.62 17.65 -3.55
C LEU A 107 -8.42 18.94 -3.77
N LEU A 108 -9.51 19.13 -3.03
CA LEU A 108 -10.40 20.29 -3.10
C LEU A 108 -10.40 21.08 -1.78
N SER A 109 -9.26 21.24 -1.16
CA SER A 109 -9.12 21.89 0.15
C SER A 109 -9.54 23.35 0.15
N ASP A 110 -9.51 24.02 -1.00
CA ASP A 110 -9.99 25.41 -1.20
C ASP A 110 -11.51 25.50 -1.25
N GLU A 111 -12.21 24.44 -1.69
CA GLU A 111 -13.67 24.38 -1.75
C GLU A 111 -14.27 23.83 -0.44
N PHE A 112 -13.53 23.03 0.33
CA PHE A 112 -13.94 22.42 1.59
C PHE A 112 -13.02 22.83 2.75
N PRO A 113 -13.06 24.11 3.17
CA PRO A 113 -12.11 24.66 4.16
C PRO A 113 -12.41 24.22 5.60
N ASN A 114 -13.59 23.68 5.88
CA ASN A 114 -14.01 23.31 7.23
C ASN A 114 -13.75 21.85 7.51
N GLY A 115 -13.23 21.54 8.71
CA GLY A 115 -13.05 20.17 9.16
C GLY A 115 -14.39 19.46 9.37
N VAL A 116 -14.52 18.24 8.86
CA VAL A 116 -15.67 17.37 9.05
C VAL A 116 -15.17 15.98 9.42
N LEU A 117 -15.75 15.37 10.46
CA LEU A 117 -15.39 14.02 10.89
C LEU A 117 -16.60 13.10 10.81
N LYS A 118 -16.41 11.96 10.16
CA LYS A 118 -17.37 10.85 10.16
C LYS A 118 -16.77 9.66 10.88
N ILE A 119 -17.42 9.22 11.97
CA ILE A 119 -17.11 7.94 12.60
C ILE A 119 -18.00 6.86 11.96
N TRP A 120 -17.38 5.75 11.56
CA TRP A 120 -18.04 4.58 11.00
C TRP A 120 -18.20 3.51 12.08
N HIS A 121 -19.41 2.97 12.20
CA HIS A 121 -19.67 1.75 12.95
C HIS A 121 -19.74 0.59 11.95
N LEU A 122 -18.83 -0.37 12.08
CA LEU A 122 -18.63 -1.44 11.12
C LEU A 122 -19.12 -2.76 11.72
N ASP A 123 -20.14 -3.35 11.10
CA ASP A 123 -20.55 -4.71 11.42
C ASP A 123 -19.53 -5.67 10.76
N PRO A 124 -18.80 -6.51 11.53
CA PRO A 124 -17.80 -7.42 10.99
C PRO A 124 -18.40 -8.46 10.03
N ASP A 125 -19.68 -8.79 10.19
CA ASP A 125 -20.38 -9.81 9.39
C ASP A 125 -20.91 -9.27 8.06
N GLN A 126 -20.89 -7.92 7.85
CA GLN A 126 -21.32 -7.32 6.61
C GLN A 126 -20.13 -7.07 5.66
N PRO A 127 -20.27 -7.38 4.34
CA PRO A 127 -19.22 -7.12 3.37
C PRO A 127 -19.10 -5.65 2.96
N TYR A 128 -19.86 -4.76 3.57
CA TYR A 128 -19.89 -3.32 3.28
C TYR A 128 -19.88 -2.47 4.55
N ALA A 129 -19.48 -1.21 4.40
CA ALA A 129 -19.66 -0.14 5.36
C ALA A 129 -20.84 0.74 4.92
N LEU A 130 -21.73 1.12 5.83
CA LEU A 130 -22.88 1.96 5.52
C LEU A 130 -22.47 3.45 5.57
N PHE A 131 -22.44 4.13 4.43
CA PHE A 131 -22.17 5.56 4.38
C PHE A 131 -23.37 6.37 4.91
N LYS A 132 -24.55 6.09 4.37
CA LYS A 132 -25.87 6.56 4.81
C LYS A 132 -26.93 5.64 4.20
N GLU A 133 -28.18 5.84 4.56
CA GLU A 133 -29.28 5.07 3.97
C GLU A 133 -29.20 5.05 2.44
N GLY A 134 -29.23 3.85 1.86
CA GLY A 134 -29.14 3.62 0.42
C GLY A 134 -27.72 3.69 -0.19
N ILE A 135 -26.65 3.97 0.61
CA ILE A 135 -25.26 4.00 0.11
C ILE A 135 -24.39 3.07 0.92
N GLN A 136 -23.95 1.98 0.29
CA GLN A 136 -23.10 0.95 0.85
C GLN A 136 -21.73 0.95 0.16
N ILE A 137 -20.65 0.98 0.94
CA ILE A 137 -19.27 0.95 0.45
C ILE A 137 -18.72 -0.45 0.65
N PRO A 138 -18.34 -1.20 -0.40
CA PRO A 138 -17.73 -2.52 -0.26
C PRO A 138 -16.45 -2.46 0.57
N LYS A 139 -16.32 -3.33 1.57
CA LYS A 139 -15.09 -3.47 2.35
C LYS A 139 -14.03 -4.17 1.50
N ARG A 140 -12.88 -3.53 1.37
CA ARG A 140 -11.67 -4.06 0.71
C ARG A 140 -10.46 -3.60 1.49
N PRO A 141 -10.21 -4.21 2.66
CA PRO A 141 -9.15 -3.72 3.55
C PRO A 141 -7.77 -3.86 2.94
N PHE A 142 -6.92 -2.89 3.27
CA PHE A 142 -5.50 -2.87 2.90
C PHE A 142 -4.71 -2.02 3.90
N LEU A 143 -3.37 -2.02 3.75
CA LEU A 143 -2.46 -1.14 4.48
C LEU A 143 -2.09 0.02 3.54
N GLY A 144 -2.35 1.28 3.94
CA GLY A 144 -1.94 2.48 3.21
C GLY A 144 -0.42 2.58 3.16
N ILE A 145 0.23 2.27 4.28
CA ILE A 145 1.69 2.30 4.42
C ILE A 145 2.28 0.91 4.33
N MET A 146 3.12 0.69 3.33
CA MET A 146 4.06 -0.43 3.23
C MET A 146 5.33 0.03 2.55
N GLY A 147 6.48 -0.07 3.23
CA GLY A 147 7.75 0.41 2.67
C GLY A 147 8.97 -0.18 3.32
N VAL A 148 10.11 0.06 2.68
CA VAL A 148 11.45 -0.25 3.19
C VAL A 148 12.23 1.04 3.40
N ALA A 149 13.23 1.01 4.27
CA ALA A 149 14.01 2.22 4.56
C ALA A 149 14.72 2.76 3.32
N PRO A 150 14.66 4.08 3.05
CA PRO A 150 15.43 4.72 2.00
C PRO A 150 16.95 4.54 2.21
N GLY A 151 17.70 4.45 1.10
CA GLY A 151 19.16 4.32 1.15
C GLY A 151 19.90 5.60 1.52
N ALA A 152 19.28 6.77 1.32
CA ALA A 152 19.85 8.04 1.69
C ALA A 152 19.92 8.22 3.21
N ASP A 153 20.88 9.04 3.69
CA ASP A 153 20.98 9.41 5.10
C ASP A 153 19.91 10.45 5.46
N GLY A 154 19.46 10.42 6.72
CA GLY A 154 18.50 11.37 7.24
C GLY A 154 17.17 10.73 7.65
N GLU A 155 16.21 11.62 7.89
CA GLU A 155 14.83 11.28 8.21
C GLU A 155 13.90 11.82 7.13
N PHE A 156 12.95 10.99 6.70
CA PHE A 156 11.98 11.34 5.67
C PHE A 156 10.57 11.30 6.25
N SER A 157 9.70 12.17 5.76
CA SER A 157 8.30 12.22 6.16
C SER A 157 7.58 10.92 5.86
N MET A 158 6.60 10.57 6.70
CA MET A 158 5.70 9.44 6.46
C MET A 158 4.64 9.78 5.39
N ILE A 159 4.23 11.05 5.29
CA ILE A 159 3.09 11.47 4.45
C ILE A 159 3.29 11.16 2.96
N PRO A 160 4.36 11.64 2.26
CA PRO A 160 4.43 11.40 0.82
C PRO A 160 4.87 9.97 0.48
N PRO A 161 4.33 9.39 -0.60
CA PRO A 161 4.85 8.14 -1.14
C PRO A 161 6.30 8.28 -1.62
N LEU A 162 7.08 7.22 -1.47
CA LEU A 162 8.49 7.16 -1.84
C LEU A 162 8.75 6.03 -2.86
N ASN A 163 9.85 6.12 -3.61
CA ASN A 163 10.27 5.03 -4.48
C ASN A 163 10.59 3.73 -3.72
N THR A 164 10.73 3.77 -2.41
CA THR A 164 10.86 2.62 -1.51
C THR A 164 9.53 2.13 -0.93
N GLY A 165 8.41 2.61 -1.42
CA GLY A 165 7.07 2.40 -0.85
C GLY A 165 6.69 3.54 0.10
N GLY A 166 6.26 3.21 1.30
CA GLY A 166 5.76 4.17 2.28
C GLY A 166 4.26 4.36 2.14
N ASN A 167 3.79 5.59 2.24
CA ASN A 167 2.38 5.95 2.12
C ASN A 167 1.96 5.94 0.65
N ILE A 168 1.71 4.74 0.12
CA ILE A 168 1.37 4.53 -1.30
C ILE A 168 -0.13 4.44 -1.54
N ASP A 169 -0.92 4.31 -0.49
CA ASP A 169 -2.40 4.29 -0.48
C ASP A 169 -3.02 3.49 -1.63
N CYS A 170 -2.40 2.33 -1.87
CA CYS A 170 -2.74 1.50 -3.00
C CYS A 170 -3.87 0.52 -2.65
N ARG A 171 -5.11 0.90 -2.91
CA ARG A 171 -6.32 0.10 -2.65
C ARG A 171 -6.33 -1.30 -3.30
N TYR A 172 -5.41 -1.57 -4.20
CA TYR A 172 -5.29 -2.87 -4.88
C TYR A 172 -4.50 -3.90 -4.08
N LEU A 173 -3.83 -3.49 -2.99
CA LEU A 173 -3.00 -4.34 -2.13
C LEU A 173 -3.83 -5.03 -1.03
N THR A 174 -4.81 -5.81 -1.44
CA THR A 174 -5.68 -6.60 -0.57
C THR A 174 -5.11 -8.00 -0.31
N VAL A 175 -5.81 -8.83 0.48
CA VAL A 175 -5.42 -10.23 0.72
C VAL A 175 -5.20 -10.99 -0.60
N GLY A 176 -4.09 -11.71 -0.71
CA GLY A 176 -3.65 -12.43 -1.89
C GLY A 176 -2.81 -11.61 -2.87
N SER A 177 -2.68 -10.29 -2.66
CA SER A 177 -1.77 -9.45 -3.45
C SER A 177 -0.32 -9.63 -3.01
N LYS A 178 0.61 -9.29 -3.92
CA LYS A 178 2.04 -9.21 -3.69
C LYS A 178 2.52 -7.82 -4.03
N LEU A 179 3.30 -7.21 -3.12
CA LEU A 179 3.99 -5.94 -3.31
C LEU A 179 5.49 -6.21 -3.43
N TYR A 180 6.13 -5.55 -4.38
CA TYR A 180 7.56 -5.65 -4.67
C TYR A 180 8.22 -4.30 -4.40
N LEU A 181 9.09 -4.25 -3.38
CA LEU A 181 9.76 -3.02 -2.93
C LEU A 181 11.26 -3.09 -3.22
N PRO A 182 11.85 -2.08 -3.88
CA PRO A 182 13.28 -2.04 -4.14
C PRO A 182 14.06 -1.85 -2.85
N VAL A 183 14.95 -2.78 -2.52
CA VAL A 183 15.81 -2.70 -1.33
C VAL A 183 16.93 -1.71 -1.59
N GLN A 184 17.06 -0.71 -0.72
CA GLN A 184 18.10 0.34 -0.81
C GLN A 184 19.06 0.32 0.39
N THR A 185 18.75 -0.47 1.44
CA THR A 185 19.59 -0.58 2.63
C THR A 185 19.68 -2.04 3.08
N PRO A 186 20.81 -2.48 3.67
CA PRO A 186 20.93 -3.84 4.19
C PRO A 186 19.80 -4.20 5.16
N GLY A 187 19.24 -5.40 4.98
CA GLY A 187 18.10 -5.86 5.76
C GLY A 187 16.75 -5.30 5.33
N ALA A 188 16.68 -4.49 4.28
CA ALA A 188 15.50 -3.81 3.78
C ALA A 188 14.84 -2.86 4.80
N LEU A 189 14.74 -3.24 6.07
CA LEU A 189 14.09 -2.50 7.16
C LEU A 189 12.63 -2.17 6.82
N PHE A 190 11.83 -3.21 6.66
CA PHE A 190 10.42 -3.13 6.30
C PHE A 190 9.55 -2.65 7.45
N SER A 191 8.66 -1.72 7.18
CA SER A 191 7.59 -1.28 8.09
C SER A 191 6.27 -1.15 7.35
N CYS A 192 5.15 -1.28 8.08
CA CYS A 192 3.81 -1.08 7.54
C CYS A 192 2.89 -0.44 8.58
N GLY A 193 1.83 0.18 8.15
CA GLY A 193 0.88 0.87 9.02
C GLY A 193 -0.35 1.32 8.26
N ASP A 194 -1.09 2.22 8.89
CA ASP A 194 -2.19 2.93 8.28
C ASP A 194 -3.23 1.99 7.66
N GLY A 195 -4.09 1.47 8.52
CA GLY A 195 -5.09 0.48 8.11
C GLY A 195 -6.33 1.12 7.51
N HIS A 196 -6.74 0.68 6.32
CA HIS A 196 -7.92 1.15 5.60
C HIS A 196 -8.95 0.03 5.43
N ILE A 197 -10.26 0.38 5.54
CA ILE A 197 -11.39 -0.49 5.20
C ILE A 197 -11.70 -0.42 3.71
N ALA A 198 -11.69 0.80 3.15
CA ALA A 198 -11.98 1.08 1.76
C ALA A 198 -11.50 2.49 1.40
N GLN A 199 -11.08 2.64 0.17
CA GLN A 199 -10.64 3.91 -0.42
C GLN A 199 -10.98 3.92 -1.91
N GLY A 200 -11.26 5.11 -2.46
CA GLY A 200 -11.26 5.35 -3.90
C GLY A 200 -9.84 5.58 -4.43
N ASP A 201 -9.62 5.44 -5.74
CA ASP A 201 -8.35 5.86 -6.34
C ASP A 201 -8.15 7.36 -6.13
N GLY A 202 -6.93 7.74 -5.72
CA GLY A 202 -6.53 9.11 -5.48
C GLY A 202 -6.79 9.65 -4.08
N GLU A 203 -7.54 8.92 -3.23
CA GLU A 203 -7.84 9.32 -1.84
C GLU A 203 -8.27 10.80 -1.67
N VAL A 204 -9.11 11.26 -2.56
CA VAL A 204 -9.30 12.67 -2.92
C VAL A 204 -9.65 13.65 -1.78
N CYS A 205 -10.18 13.19 -0.65
CA CYS A 205 -10.40 14.07 0.51
C CYS A 205 -9.26 14.03 1.55
N GLY A 206 -8.22 13.22 1.30
CA GLY A 206 -7.06 13.09 2.16
C GLY A 206 -7.21 12.04 3.27
N THR A 207 -8.27 11.23 3.25
CA THR A 207 -8.47 10.08 4.13
C THR A 207 -9.36 9.03 3.48
N ALA A 208 -9.10 7.78 3.81
CA ALA A 208 -9.93 6.63 3.46
C ALA A 208 -11.07 6.40 4.48
N ILE A 209 -11.54 5.18 4.61
CA ILE A 209 -12.15 4.70 5.86
C ILE A 209 -11.02 4.11 6.69
N GLU A 210 -10.46 4.94 7.54
CA GLU A 210 -9.33 4.66 8.41
C GLU A 210 -9.72 3.69 9.54
N THR A 211 -8.86 2.73 9.87
CA THR A 211 -9.11 1.77 10.95
C THR A 211 -7.82 1.12 11.44
N PRO A 212 -7.64 0.86 12.74
CA PRO A 212 -6.58 -0.03 13.18
C PRO A 212 -6.74 -1.42 12.54
N LEU A 213 -5.62 -2.03 12.12
CA LEU A 213 -5.65 -3.25 11.33
C LEU A 213 -4.57 -4.23 11.79
N LYS A 214 -4.90 -5.54 11.82
CA LYS A 214 -3.93 -6.61 12.01
C LYS A 214 -3.64 -7.27 10.67
N ALA A 215 -2.37 -7.35 10.32
CA ALA A 215 -1.92 -7.95 9.06
C ALA A 215 -1.05 -9.18 9.32
N SER A 216 -1.15 -10.18 8.45
CA SER A 216 -0.20 -11.29 8.35
C SER A 216 0.47 -11.20 6.99
N LEU A 217 1.77 -10.93 6.97
CA LEU A 217 2.55 -10.72 5.77
C LEU A 217 3.67 -11.74 5.68
N ARG A 218 3.90 -12.32 4.48
CA ARG A 218 5.13 -13.07 4.20
C ARG A 218 6.14 -12.15 3.53
N LEU A 219 7.35 -12.12 4.06
CA LEU A 219 8.44 -11.28 3.58
C LEU A 219 9.53 -12.14 2.93
N SER A 220 9.72 -12.02 1.62
CA SER A 220 10.67 -12.83 0.86
C SER A 220 11.61 -11.95 0.03
N ILE A 221 12.89 -12.36 -0.09
CA ILE A 221 13.87 -11.63 -0.88
C ILE A 221 13.92 -12.21 -2.30
N LEU A 222 13.78 -11.36 -3.29
CA LEU A 222 14.09 -11.65 -4.68
C LEU A 222 15.45 -11.02 -5.00
N LYS A 223 16.45 -11.87 -5.22
CA LYS A 223 17.84 -11.44 -5.43
C LYS A 223 18.07 -10.84 -6.82
N ASN A 224 18.99 -9.88 -6.89
CA ASN A 224 19.52 -9.33 -8.14
C ASN A 224 18.42 -8.77 -9.08
N GLN A 225 17.59 -7.86 -8.56
CA GLN A 225 16.53 -7.17 -9.30
C GLN A 225 16.76 -5.63 -9.36
N PRO A 226 17.95 -5.14 -9.72
CA PRO A 226 18.28 -3.71 -9.65
C PRO A 226 17.48 -2.84 -10.62
N TRP A 227 16.76 -3.46 -11.56
CA TRP A 227 15.88 -2.78 -12.50
C TRP A 227 14.52 -2.38 -11.89
N ILE A 228 14.13 -2.98 -10.75
CA ILE A 228 12.96 -2.56 -9.99
C ILE A 228 13.40 -1.38 -9.11
N THR A 229 13.01 -0.17 -9.49
CA THR A 229 13.44 1.09 -8.86
C THR A 229 12.33 1.83 -8.15
N ALA A 230 11.08 1.34 -8.26
CA ALA A 230 9.89 1.84 -7.60
C ALA A 230 8.96 0.66 -7.26
N PRO A 231 7.96 0.83 -6.39
CA PRO A 231 7.03 -0.24 -6.05
C PRO A 231 6.35 -0.83 -7.29
N GLN A 232 6.20 -2.15 -7.28
CA GLN A 232 5.41 -2.89 -8.26
C GLN A 232 4.49 -3.83 -7.49
N PHE A 233 3.38 -4.25 -8.06
CA PHE A 233 2.49 -5.17 -7.38
C PHE A 233 1.75 -6.11 -8.34
N GLN A 234 1.30 -7.22 -7.79
CA GLN A 234 0.42 -8.16 -8.47
C GLN A 234 -0.83 -8.35 -7.62
N THR A 235 -2.00 -8.24 -8.24
CA THR A 235 -3.27 -8.54 -7.58
C THR A 235 -3.64 -10.01 -7.75
N PRO A 236 -4.41 -10.61 -6.81
CA PRO A 236 -5.01 -11.91 -7.03
C PRO A 236 -6.08 -11.85 -8.13
N PRO A 237 -6.49 -13.01 -8.67
CA PRO A 237 -7.69 -13.10 -9.49
C PRO A 237 -8.91 -12.52 -8.78
N ARG A 238 -9.76 -11.79 -9.48
CA ARG A 238 -11.00 -11.27 -8.90
C ARG A 238 -12.00 -12.39 -8.72
N THR A 239 -12.47 -12.61 -7.51
CA THR A 239 -13.57 -13.55 -7.24
C THR A 239 -14.90 -12.77 -7.28
N GLY A 240 -15.76 -13.08 -8.26
CA GLY A 240 -17.18 -12.69 -8.22
C GLY A 240 -17.55 -11.28 -8.67
N GLY A 241 -16.91 -10.68 -9.66
CA GLY A 241 -17.28 -9.40 -10.25
C GLY A 241 -17.76 -9.51 -11.68
N THR A 242 -19.01 -9.17 -11.95
CA THR A 242 -19.59 -8.94 -13.29
C THR A 242 -19.18 -7.56 -13.80
N HIS A 243 -17.91 -7.30 -13.99
CA HIS A 243 -17.47 -6.09 -14.69
C HIS A 243 -16.48 -6.47 -15.77
N ASP A 244 -16.95 -6.40 -17.01
CA ASP A 244 -16.19 -6.50 -18.26
C ASP A 244 -15.36 -7.78 -18.42
N ALA A 245 -15.84 -8.92 -17.90
CA ALA A 245 -15.40 -10.20 -18.41
C ALA A 245 -16.01 -10.35 -19.80
N ASP A 246 -15.26 -9.98 -20.82
CA ASP A 246 -15.49 -10.53 -22.15
C ASP A 246 -15.44 -12.06 -21.98
N GLU A 247 -16.58 -12.75 -22.14
CA GLU A 247 -16.70 -14.21 -21.98
C GLU A 247 -15.73 -14.99 -22.88
N THR A 248 -15.02 -14.27 -23.78
CA THR A 248 -14.02 -14.81 -24.69
C THR A 248 -12.61 -14.86 -24.11
N LEU A 249 -12.33 -14.10 -23.03
CA LEU A 249 -11.03 -14.11 -22.37
C LEU A 249 -11.05 -15.01 -21.13
N GLN A 250 -10.13 -15.95 -21.13
CA GLN A 250 -9.89 -16.99 -20.12
C GLN A 250 -9.87 -16.44 -18.67
N VAL A 251 -10.04 -17.35 -17.72
CA VAL A 251 -10.00 -17.18 -16.26
C VAL A 251 -9.16 -15.97 -15.82
N ASP A 252 -9.74 -15.08 -15.03
CA ASP A 252 -9.04 -13.94 -14.43
C ASP A 252 -7.79 -14.43 -13.66
N LYS A 253 -6.63 -13.91 -14.04
CA LYS A 253 -5.33 -14.21 -13.40
C LYS A 253 -4.82 -13.03 -12.57
N GLY A 254 -5.65 -11.99 -12.34
CA GLY A 254 -5.26 -10.75 -11.71
C GLY A 254 -4.54 -9.79 -12.66
N GLU A 255 -3.99 -8.73 -12.10
CA GLU A 255 -3.22 -7.71 -12.81
C GLU A 255 -1.78 -7.65 -12.27
N TYR A 256 -0.82 -7.34 -13.14
CA TYR A 256 0.50 -6.85 -12.72
C TYR A 256 0.55 -5.35 -12.95
N ALA A 257 1.10 -4.62 -12.00
CA ALA A 257 1.20 -3.16 -12.05
C ALA A 257 2.56 -2.67 -11.59
N THR A 258 2.97 -1.56 -12.17
CA THR A 258 4.19 -0.83 -11.81
C THR A 258 3.83 0.58 -11.42
N MET A 259 4.49 1.12 -10.41
CA MET A 259 4.24 2.47 -9.92
C MET A 259 5.28 3.46 -10.44
N GLY A 260 4.85 4.70 -10.54
CA GLY A 260 5.70 5.87 -10.72
C GLY A 260 5.37 6.89 -9.66
N ILE A 261 6.41 7.41 -9.00
CA ILE A 261 6.29 8.38 -7.93
C ILE A 261 7.12 9.60 -8.31
N ASP A 262 6.49 10.77 -8.30
CA ASP A 262 7.12 12.05 -8.64
C ASP A 262 6.33 13.22 -8.06
N THR A 263 6.98 14.38 -7.95
CA THR A 263 6.34 15.66 -7.62
C THR A 263 5.53 16.26 -8.78
N ASP A 264 5.72 15.73 -9.98
CA ASP A 264 4.93 16.05 -11.18
C ASP A 264 4.09 14.84 -11.57
N LEU A 265 2.76 15.02 -11.62
CA LEU A 265 1.81 13.93 -11.90
C LEU A 265 2.04 13.30 -13.28
N LEU A 266 2.41 14.10 -14.30
CA LEU A 266 2.70 13.57 -15.63
C LEU A 266 3.99 12.76 -15.63
N GLU A 267 5.01 13.18 -14.89
CA GLU A 267 6.25 12.39 -14.74
C GLU A 267 6.00 11.12 -13.91
N ALA A 268 5.15 11.16 -12.88
CA ALA A 268 4.73 9.95 -12.19
C ALA A 268 4.08 8.94 -13.16
N ALA A 269 3.16 9.39 -14.02
CA ALA A 269 2.55 8.55 -15.06
C ALA A 269 3.57 8.00 -16.06
N ARG A 270 4.54 8.82 -16.50
CA ARG A 270 5.62 8.38 -17.39
C ARG A 270 6.51 7.34 -16.74
N LYS A 271 6.87 7.52 -15.47
CA LYS A 271 7.66 6.54 -14.70
C LYS A 271 6.93 5.21 -14.57
N ALA A 272 5.63 5.23 -14.19
CA ALA A 272 4.82 4.02 -14.12
C ALA A 272 4.82 3.26 -15.46
N THR A 273 4.62 3.98 -16.58
CA THR A 273 4.61 3.38 -17.92
C THR A 273 5.97 2.81 -18.31
N ARG A 274 7.09 3.54 -18.06
CA ARG A 274 8.44 3.04 -18.33
C ARG A 274 8.75 1.77 -17.54
N ASN A 275 8.36 1.72 -16.27
CA ASN A 275 8.55 0.55 -15.43
C ASN A 275 7.75 -0.65 -15.94
N LEU A 276 6.53 -0.46 -16.48
CA LEU A 276 5.76 -1.53 -17.10
C LEU A 276 6.42 -2.04 -18.40
N ILE A 277 6.92 -1.14 -19.25
CA ILE A 277 7.67 -1.50 -20.44
C ILE A 277 8.89 -2.35 -20.07
N GLU A 278 9.67 -1.93 -19.08
CA GLU A 278 10.85 -2.68 -18.60
C GLU A 278 10.46 -4.08 -18.10
N TRP A 279 9.38 -4.18 -17.33
CA TRP A 279 8.87 -5.48 -16.88
C TRP A 279 8.47 -6.37 -18.05
N LEU A 280 7.75 -5.84 -19.04
CA LEU A 280 7.33 -6.59 -20.23
C LEU A 280 8.52 -7.08 -21.06
N VAL A 281 9.50 -6.21 -21.29
CA VAL A 281 10.73 -6.56 -22.02
C VAL A 281 11.46 -7.70 -21.31
N ARG A 282 11.66 -7.61 -20.00
CA ARG A 282 12.42 -8.59 -19.23
C ARG A 282 11.70 -9.92 -19.00
N THR A 283 10.39 -9.86 -18.79
CA THR A 283 9.64 -11.06 -18.36
C THR A 283 8.86 -11.71 -19.48
N LYS A 284 8.53 -10.97 -20.54
CA LYS A 284 7.74 -11.44 -21.70
C LYS A 284 8.55 -11.48 -23.01
N GLY A 285 9.79 -10.97 -23.01
CA GLY A 285 10.67 -10.97 -24.18
C GLY A 285 10.22 -10.07 -25.32
N LEU A 286 9.37 -9.06 -25.03
CA LEU A 286 8.92 -8.07 -26.02
C LEU A 286 10.03 -7.06 -26.32
N THR A 287 10.00 -6.46 -27.51
CA THR A 287 10.77 -5.23 -27.76
C THR A 287 10.16 -4.06 -26.98
N PRO A 288 10.91 -2.96 -26.73
CA PRO A 288 10.36 -1.78 -26.07
C PRO A 288 9.14 -1.19 -26.78
N GLU A 289 9.14 -1.20 -28.12
CA GLU A 289 8.03 -0.70 -28.93
C GLU A 289 6.79 -1.59 -28.81
N GLU A 290 6.96 -2.92 -28.85
CA GLU A 290 5.87 -3.87 -28.64
C GLU A 290 5.28 -3.73 -27.22
N ALA A 291 6.13 -3.61 -26.21
CA ALA A 291 5.72 -3.41 -24.82
C ALA A 291 4.94 -2.10 -24.64
N TYR A 292 5.39 -1.01 -25.29
CA TYR A 292 4.70 0.28 -25.23
C TYR A 292 3.33 0.23 -25.95
N MET A 293 3.26 -0.41 -27.12
CA MET A 293 1.98 -0.62 -27.81
C MET A 293 1.04 -1.48 -26.97
N LEU A 294 1.52 -2.58 -26.38
CA LEU A 294 0.72 -3.44 -25.52
C LEU A 294 0.21 -2.68 -24.27
N ALA A 295 1.05 -1.88 -23.65
CA ALA A 295 0.64 -1.02 -22.54
C ALA A 295 -0.50 -0.08 -22.94
N SER A 296 -0.50 0.44 -24.18
CA SER A 296 -1.54 1.35 -24.67
C SER A 296 -2.88 0.66 -24.95
N VAL A 297 -2.86 -0.59 -25.47
CA VAL A 297 -4.09 -1.26 -25.91
C VAL A 297 -4.73 -2.16 -24.85
N ALA A 298 -3.98 -2.54 -23.82
CA ALA A 298 -4.45 -3.47 -22.78
C ALA A 298 -4.17 -2.97 -21.35
N GLY A 299 -3.38 -1.93 -21.17
CA GLY A 299 -3.02 -1.41 -19.86
C GLY A 299 -3.99 -0.34 -19.35
N ASN A 300 -3.99 -0.16 -18.01
CA ASN A 300 -4.79 0.83 -17.30
C ASN A 300 -3.89 1.76 -16.49
N LEU A 301 -3.91 3.05 -16.81
CA LEU A 301 -3.23 4.09 -16.04
C LEU A 301 -4.16 4.60 -14.95
N LYS A 302 -3.71 4.58 -13.68
CA LYS A 302 -4.51 4.90 -12.50
C LYS A 302 -3.77 5.88 -11.61
N ILE A 303 -4.44 6.91 -11.12
CA ILE A 303 -3.93 7.75 -10.05
C ILE A 303 -4.25 7.03 -8.74
N VAL A 304 -3.23 6.54 -8.05
CA VAL A 304 -3.38 5.72 -6.84
C VAL A 304 -3.60 6.61 -5.63
N GLU A 305 -2.74 7.64 -5.51
CA GLU A 305 -2.76 8.66 -4.48
C GLU A 305 -2.40 10.03 -5.11
N ILE A 306 -3.07 11.12 -4.70
CA ILE A 306 -2.89 12.47 -5.28
C ILE A 306 -2.84 13.59 -4.24
N VAL A 307 -2.95 13.29 -2.95
CA VAL A 307 -3.12 14.29 -1.87
C VAL A 307 -1.94 14.39 -0.92
N ASP A 308 -1.09 13.38 -0.86
CA ASP A 308 0.05 13.30 0.06
C ASP A 308 1.30 14.00 -0.48
N MET A 309 1.16 15.29 -0.57
CA MET A 309 2.20 16.16 -1.13
C MET A 309 3.58 16.03 -0.41
N PRO A 310 4.69 16.16 -1.13
CA PRO A 310 4.79 16.72 -2.49
C PRO A 310 4.76 15.67 -3.61
N ASN A 311 4.61 14.39 -3.33
CA ASN A 311 4.68 13.33 -4.34
C ASN A 311 3.29 12.83 -4.70
N TYR A 312 3.15 12.37 -5.93
CA TYR A 312 1.99 11.66 -6.45
C TYR A 312 2.36 10.21 -6.74
N ALA A 313 1.42 9.29 -6.52
CA ALA A 313 1.60 7.88 -6.90
C ALA A 313 0.64 7.50 -8.03
N VAL A 314 1.21 7.07 -9.15
CA VAL A 314 0.49 6.58 -10.33
C VAL A 314 0.87 5.13 -10.59
N ALA A 315 -0.11 4.30 -10.93
CA ALA A 315 0.13 2.92 -11.34
C ALA A 315 -0.24 2.71 -12.82
N MET A 316 0.56 1.93 -13.53
CA MET A 316 0.24 1.38 -14.84
C MET A 316 0.10 -0.13 -14.73
N SER A 317 -1.11 -0.66 -14.90
CA SER A 317 -1.43 -2.08 -14.72
C SER A 317 -1.76 -2.76 -16.03
N LEU A 318 -1.58 -4.08 -16.06
CA LEU A 318 -1.90 -4.94 -17.20
C LEU A 318 -2.57 -6.23 -16.70
N PRO A 319 -3.69 -6.70 -17.31
CA PRO A 319 -4.31 -7.96 -16.93
C PRO A 319 -3.41 -9.14 -17.32
N LEU A 320 -3.24 -10.08 -16.38
CA LEU A 320 -2.36 -11.24 -16.61
C LEU A 320 -2.98 -12.34 -17.48
N ASN A 321 -4.29 -12.32 -17.67
CA ASN A 321 -5.00 -13.29 -18.53
C ASN A 321 -4.78 -13.08 -20.03
N ILE A 322 -4.22 -11.95 -20.47
CA ILE A 322 -3.82 -11.74 -21.87
C ILE A 322 -2.61 -12.59 -22.28
N PHE A 323 -1.85 -13.10 -21.30
CA PHE A 323 -0.72 -14.00 -21.56
C PHE A 323 -1.21 -15.46 -21.50
N VAL A 324 -1.34 -16.10 -22.66
CA VAL A 324 -1.83 -17.47 -22.88
C VAL A 324 -0.72 -18.49 -22.74
#